data_c69b63687f688ff10dba668ff7b4d7ec
#
_entry.id   c69b63687f688ff10dba668ff7b4d7ec
#
_cell.length_a   1.000
_cell.length_b   1.000
_cell.length_c   1.000
_cell.angle_alpha   90.00
_cell.angle_beta   90.00
_cell.angle_gamma   90.00
#
_symmetry.space_group_name_H-M   'P 1'
#
loop_
_entity.id
_entity.type
_entity.pdbx_description
1 polymer ?
#
loop_
_entity_poly.entity_id
_entity_poly.type
_entity_poly.pdbx_seq_one_letter_code
_entity_poly.pdbx_strand_id
1 'polypeptide(L)'
;MDHPLHLLDRIDHWAALCPERPAVWSGARTLTWAALVSQSDALALWLEAELAGRPGPVAVHGHKEPEMLVAFLAAAKCGRAYVPMDVNIPEQRIAKIVAGSGAALVLTPDRVREILDPLSPADGRRPARRVEAADPFYILFTSGSTGEPKGVVITLQNLEAFTGWMFAEQGFEPQAEVFLNQAPFSFDLSVMDLYCSLLSGGTLVCITKEELGNLKALYARLAESGVTSWVSTPSFAQMCLIEKGFRTEMLPRLRRFLFCGETLAPETASQLLERFPDAEVWNTYGPTEATVATTSVRVDRALLSKYSPLPVGCPMPGTRVLAVDEALAPVGEGERGEILIAGPNVSPGYLQRPELTSKVFTSFEGLPAYRTGDWGRVREGFVFFEGRMDGQIKLHGYRIELGDMEANLHALPEIADAVVLPVEKLGKVDSLAAFVVLAGEKQGSDFEVAARLKTRLGERLPAYMIPRKFVFLEAFPMTPNGKADRRALTALLG
;
A
#
# COMPACT_ATOMS: atom_id res chain seq x y z
N MET A 1 -26.74 -23.45 2.00
CA MET A 1 -25.88 -22.25 1.86
C MET A 1 -24.51 -22.71 2.29
N ASP A 2 -23.64 -23.01 1.31
CA ASP A 2 -22.26 -23.39 1.60
C ASP A 2 -21.59 -22.18 2.26
N HIS A 3 -21.09 -22.36 3.48
CA HIS A 3 -20.21 -21.36 4.09
C HIS A 3 -19.04 -21.14 3.13
N PRO A 4 -18.68 -19.88 2.82
CA PRO A 4 -17.53 -19.63 1.97
C PRO A 4 -16.32 -20.33 2.58
N LEU A 5 -15.57 -21.06 1.74
CA LEU A 5 -14.32 -21.71 2.18
C LEU A 5 -13.40 -20.67 2.79
N HIS A 6 -12.76 -21.01 3.91
CA HIS A 6 -11.72 -20.22 4.52
C HIS A 6 -10.64 -19.84 3.48
N LEU A 7 -10.09 -18.64 3.56
CA LEU A 7 -9.13 -18.10 2.59
C LEU A 7 -7.99 -19.09 2.27
N LEU A 8 -7.39 -19.69 3.31
CA LEU A 8 -6.29 -20.66 3.13
C LEU A 8 -6.75 -21.95 2.44
N ASP A 9 -7.98 -22.43 2.73
CA ASP A 9 -8.53 -23.62 2.07
C ASP A 9 -8.80 -23.37 0.58
N ARG A 10 -9.18 -22.14 0.17
CA ARG A 10 -9.29 -21.76 -1.24
C ARG A 10 -7.93 -21.82 -1.95
N ILE A 11 -6.87 -21.37 -1.30
CA ILE A 11 -5.49 -21.43 -1.84
C ILE A 11 -5.06 -22.88 -2.02
N ASP A 12 -5.28 -23.73 -1.02
CA ASP A 12 -4.97 -25.17 -1.08
C ASP A 12 -5.78 -25.89 -2.16
N HIS A 13 -7.06 -25.49 -2.34
CA HIS A 13 -7.91 -26.02 -3.42
C HIS A 13 -7.33 -25.75 -4.81
N TRP A 14 -6.79 -24.55 -5.06
CA TRP A 14 -6.16 -24.23 -6.35
C TRP A 14 -4.89 -25.02 -6.59
N ALA A 15 -4.09 -25.26 -5.54
CA ALA A 15 -2.89 -26.12 -5.65
C ALA A 15 -3.25 -27.56 -6.02
N ALA A 16 -4.38 -28.07 -5.53
CA ALA A 16 -4.86 -29.39 -5.91
C ALA A 16 -5.43 -29.43 -7.35
N LEU A 17 -6.08 -28.34 -7.77
CA LEU A 17 -6.76 -28.30 -9.07
C LEU A 17 -5.83 -27.97 -10.25
N CYS A 18 -4.82 -27.10 -10.01
CA CYS A 18 -3.91 -26.65 -11.06
C CYS A 18 -2.43 -26.61 -10.56
N PRO A 19 -1.87 -27.76 -10.10
CA PRO A 19 -0.59 -27.83 -9.39
C PRO A 19 0.58 -27.25 -10.18
N GLU A 20 0.65 -27.47 -11.48
CA GLU A 20 1.76 -27.06 -12.33
C GLU A 20 1.66 -25.64 -12.87
N ARG A 21 0.53 -24.98 -12.65
CA ARG A 21 0.40 -23.58 -13.09
C ARG A 21 1.28 -22.67 -12.26
N PRO A 22 1.81 -21.58 -12.87
CA PRO A 22 2.46 -20.52 -12.12
C PRO A 22 1.47 -19.84 -11.15
N ALA A 23 1.80 -19.83 -9.86
CA ALA A 23 1.14 -19.02 -8.85
C ALA A 23 1.78 -17.62 -8.80
N VAL A 24 3.11 -17.55 -8.93
CA VAL A 24 3.86 -16.29 -8.97
C VAL A 24 4.99 -16.35 -9.98
N TRP A 25 5.19 -15.24 -10.69
CA TRP A 25 6.29 -15.03 -11.62
C TRP A 25 6.99 -13.70 -11.27
N SER A 26 8.25 -13.78 -10.84
CA SER A 26 9.06 -12.64 -10.43
C SER A 26 10.45 -12.71 -11.05
N GLY A 27 10.80 -11.74 -11.88
CA GLY A 27 12.02 -11.76 -12.67
C GLY A 27 12.12 -13.03 -13.52
N ALA A 28 13.23 -13.76 -13.41
CA ALA A 28 13.44 -15.06 -14.08
C ALA A 28 12.83 -16.26 -13.31
N ARG A 29 12.23 -16.04 -12.16
CA ARG A 29 11.78 -17.10 -11.24
C ARG A 29 10.27 -17.27 -11.30
N THR A 30 9.87 -18.55 -11.33
CA THR A 30 8.45 -18.92 -11.29
C THR A 30 8.25 -19.94 -10.16
N LEU A 31 7.20 -19.77 -9.38
CA LEU A 31 6.76 -20.74 -8.38
C LEU A 31 5.38 -21.26 -8.78
N THR A 32 5.23 -22.60 -8.87
CA THR A 32 3.94 -23.22 -9.19
C THR A 32 3.01 -23.24 -7.98
N TRP A 33 1.73 -23.48 -8.22
CA TRP A 33 0.73 -23.64 -7.15
C TRP A 33 1.09 -24.78 -6.19
N ALA A 34 1.50 -25.95 -6.72
CA ALA A 34 1.93 -27.07 -5.87
C ALA A 34 3.14 -26.70 -5.01
N ALA A 35 4.14 -26.03 -5.60
CA ALA A 35 5.33 -25.62 -4.88
C ALA A 35 5.02 -24.54 -3.81
N LEU A 36 4.16 -23.55 -4.12
CA LEU A 36 3.75 -22.52 -3.17
C LEU A 36 3.09 -23.14 -1.92
N VAL A 37 2.14 -24.04 -2.11
CA VAL A 37 1.42 -24.66 -0.99
C VAL A 37 2.33 -25.63 -0.24
N SER A 38 3.04 -26.53 -0.91
CA SER A 38 3.95 -27.47 -0.26
C SER A 38 5.05 -26.79 0.55
N GLN A 39 5.68 -25.75 0.00
CA GLN A 39 6.71 -24.98 0.70
C GLN A 39 6.14 -24.21 1.88
N SER A 40 4.97 -23.59 1.72
CA SER A 40 4.33 -22.86 2.83
C SER A 40 3.85 -23.79 3.95
N ASP A 41 3.41 -25.01 3.64
CA ASP A 41 3.05 -26.01 4.64
C ASP A 41 4.28 -26.50 5.42
N ALA A 42 5.38 -26.80 4.72
CA ALA A 42 6.63 -27.22 5.36
C ALA A 42 7.20 -26.10 6.25
N LEU A 43 7.22 -24.86 5.74
CA LEU A 43 7.68 -23.71 6.52
C LEU A 43 6.76 -23.42 7.71
N ALA A 44 5.45 -23.60 7.57
CA ALA A 44 4.49 -23.39 8.66
C ALA A 44 4.71 -24.38 9.83
N LEU A 45 4.96 -25.64 9.54
CA LEU A 45 5.32 -26.64 10.56
C LEU A 45 6.65 -26.31 11.24
N TRP A 46 7.63 -25.85 10.49
CA TRP A 46 8.89 -25.39 11.05
C TRP A 46 8.70 -24.17 11.96
N LEU A 47 7.91 -23.18 11.53
CA LEU A 47 7.57 -21.99 12.32
C LEU A 47 6.83 -22.34 13.61
N GLU A 48 5.90 -23.30 13.56
CA GLU A 48 5.18 -23.76 14.76
C GLU A 48 6.15 -24.33 15.80
N ALA A 49 7.11 -25.14 15.36
CA ALA A 49 8.11 -25.73 16.24
C ALA A 49 9.12 -24.71 16.76
N GLU A 50 9.68 -23.86 15.86
CA GLU A 50 10.71 -22.86 16.20
C GLU A 50 10.19 -21.79 17.12
N LEU A 51 8.92 -21.39 16.94
CA LEU A 51 8.30 -20.28 17.67
C LEU A 51 7.40 -20.76 18.82
N ALA A 52 7.50 -22.02 19.22
CA ALA A 52 6.74 -22.55 20.35
C ALA A 52 6.99 -21.71 21.63
N GLY A 53 5.91 -21.18 22.23
CA GLY A 53 6.00 -20.32 23.41
C GLY A 53 6.52 -18.88 23.15
N ARG A 54 6.83 -18.51 21.92
CA ARG A 54 7.27 -17.16 21.52
C ARG A 54 6.13 -16.44 20.80
N PRO A 55 5.42 -15.50 21.46
CA PRO A 55 4.35 -14.74 20.80
C PRO A 55 4.91 -13.74 19.77
N GLY A 56 4.01 -13.24 18.91
CA GLY A 56 4.32 -12.18 17.96
C GLY A 56 4.20 -12.61 16.49
N PRO A 57 4.18 -11.64 15.58
CA PRO A 57 4.12 -11.88 14.14
C PRO A 57 5.46 -12.37 13.57
N VAL A 58 5.44 -12.80 12.32
CA VAL A 58 6.62 -13.11 11.53
C VAL A 58 6.92 -11.93 10.61
N ALA A 59 8.06 -11.27 10.80
CA ALA A 59 8.51 -10.23 9.88
C ALA A 59 9.17 -10.88 8.65
N VAL A 60 8.88 -10.36 7.46
CA VAL A 60 9.42 -10.89 6.20
C VAL A 60 10.08 -9.75 5.44
N HIS A 61 11.40 -9.82 5.30
CA HIS A 61 12.21 -8.78 4.68
C HIS A 61 12.74 -9.24 3.32
N GLY A 62 12.23 -8.64 2.26
CA GLY A 62 12.58 -8.93 0.88
C GLY A 62 11.92 -7.90 -0.03
N HIS A 63 11.91 -8.17 -1.35
CA HIS A 63 11.21 -7.29 -2.28
C HIS A 63 10.00 -8.00 -2.93
N LYS A 64 10.24 -8.85 -3.88
CA LYS A 64 9.19 -9.58 -4.63
C LYS A 64 9.60 -11.03 -4.92
N GLU A 65 10.55 -11.55 -4.18
CA GLU A 65 10.96 -12.94 -4.30
C GLU A 65 9.79 -13.87 -3.93
N PRO A 66 9.60 -14.99 -4.66
CA PRO A 66 8.52 -15.95 -4.38
C PRO A 66 8.50 -16.46 -2.95
N GLU A 67 9.65 -16.54 -2.29
CA GLU A 67 9.80 -16.96 -0.90
C GLU A 67 9.07 -16.03 0.08
N MET A 68 8.83 -14.76 -0.29
CA MET A 68 8.02 -13.88 0.55
C MET A 68 6.57 -14.39 0.65
N LEU A 69 5.98 -14.82 -0.48
CA LEU A 69 4.63 -15.39 -0.49
C LEU A 69 4.58 -16.70 0.31
N VAL A 70 5.60 -17.54 0.16
CA VAL A 70 5.75 -18.76 0.97
C VAL A 70 5.74 -18.42 2.46
N ALA A 71 6.50 -17.40 2.87
CA ALA A 71 6.59 -16.95 4.27
C ALA A 71 5.28 -16.32 4.78
N PHE A 72 4.57 -15.53 3.95
CA PHE A 72 3.27 -14.95 4.32
C PHE A 72 2.23 -16.03 4.58
N LEU A 73 2.12 -17.00 3.66
CA LEU A 73 1.17 -18.10 3.83
C LEU A 73 1.58 -19.01 4.99
N ALA A 74 2.87 -19.29 5.17
CA ALA A 74 3.36 -20.11 6.30
C ALA A 74 3.04 -19.45 7.65
N ALA A 75 3.23 -18.13 7.78
CA ALA A 75 2.85 -17.39 8.99
C ALA A 75 1.33 -17.52 9.26
N ALA A 76 0.48 -17.30 8.25
CA ALA A 76 -0.96 -17.45 8.39
C ALA A 76 -1.37 -18.89 8.73
N LYS A 77 -0.76 -19.88 8.10
CA LYS A 77 -1.01 -21.31 8.34
C LYS A 77 -0.58 -21.78 9.73
N CYS A 78 0.36 -21.10 10.40
CA CYS A 78 0.74 -21.38 11.79
C CYS A 78 0.12 -20.42 12.81
N GLY A 79 -0.96 -19.72 12.43
CA GLY A 79 -1.74 -18.85 13.31
C GLY A 79 -1.07 -17.53 13.68
N ARG A 80 -0.24 -16.98 12.80
CA ARG A 80 0.49 -15.72 13.02
C ARG A 80 0.27 -14.72 11.90
N ALA A 81 0.23 -13.44 12.25
CA ALA A 81 0.31 -12.38 11.27
C ALA A 81 1.70 -12.32 10.64
N TYR A 82 1.80 -11.83 9.41
CA TYR A 82 3.07 -11.43 8.83
C TYR A 82 3.23 -9.91 8.77
N VAL A 83 4.49 -9.44 8.77
CA VAL A 83 4.89 -8.03 8.64
C VAL A 83 5.82 -7.92 7.45
N PRO A 84 5.35 -7.45 6.29
CA PRO A 84 6.21 -7.33 5.11
C PRO A 84 7.07 -6.07 5.20
N MET A 85 8.35 -6.21 4.91
CA MET A 85 9.33 -5.12 4.88
C MET A 85 10.09 -5.15 3.55
N ASP A 86 10.12 -4.02 2.84
CA ASP A 86 10.81 -3.92 1.56
C ASP A 86 12.30 -3.59 1.74
N VAL A 87 13.14 -4.10 0.85
CA VAL A 87 14.59 -3.86 0.83
C VAL A 87 14.98 -2.38 0.62
N ASN A 88 14.06 -1.55 0.16
CA ASN A 88 14.28 -0.11 0.02
C ASN A 88 14.10 0.67 1.35
N ILE A 89 13.67 -0.02 2.42
CA ILE A 89 13.54 0.57 3.75
C ILE A 89 14.92 0.53 4.42
N PRO A 90 15.45 1.67 4.91
CA PRO A 90 16.74 1.70 5.60
C PRO A 90 16.80 0.82 6.84
N GLU A 91 17.95 0.25 7.16
CA GLU A 91 18.15 -0.67 8.28
C GLU A 91 17.67 -0.11 9.62
N GLN A 92 17.93 1.19 9.89
CA GLN A 92 17.46 1.83 11.12
C GLN A 92 15.94 1.82 11.21
N ARG A 93 15.23 2.01 10.09
CA ARG A 93 13.76 1.97 10.05
C ARG A 93 13.26 0.53 10.13
N ILE A 94 13.94 -0.45 9.51
CA ILE A 94 13.65 -1.87 9.68
C ILE A 94 13.75 -2.27 11.15
N ALA A 95 14.82 -1.86 11.85
CA ALA A 95 14.97 -2.13 13.28
C ALA A 95 13.80 -1.57 14.11
N LYS A 96 13.32 -0.34 13.79
CA LYS A 96 12.13 0.24 14.43
C LYS A 96 10.85 -0.57 14.15
N ILE A 97 10.67 -1.03 12.91
CA ILE A 97 9.51 -1.86 12.52
C ILE A 97 9.55 -3.20 13.27
N VAL A 98 10.70 -3.87 13.31
CA VAL A 98 10.86 -5.14 14.02
C VAL A 98 10.59 -4.96 15.51
N ALA A 99 11.18 -3.94 16.14
CA ALA A 99 10.93 -3.65 17.55
C ALA A 99 9.46 -3.28 17.82
N GLY A 100 8.89 -2.39 16.99
CA GLY A 100 7.50 -1.93 17.14
C GLY A 100 6.45 -2.99 16.80
N SER A 101 6.80 -4.00 15.98
CA SER A 101 5.92 -5.12 15.69
C SER A 101 5.96 -6.22 16.75
N GLY A 102 7.00 -6.28 17.57
CA GLY A 102 7.25 -7.40 18.45
C GLY A 102 7.43 -8.73 17.70
N ALA A 103 8.00 -8.66 16.49
CA ALA A 103 8.16 -9.84 15.65
C ALA A 103 8.95 -10.93 16.34
N ALA A 104 8.39 -12.14 16.38
CA ALA A 104 9.03 -13.31 16.99
C ALA A 104 10.24 -13.80 16.16
N LEU A 105 10.22 -13.52 14.86
CA LEU A 105 11.26 -13.92 13.89
C LEU A 105 11.26 -12.94 12.70
N VAL A 106 12.44 -12.76 12.10
CA VAL A 106 12.62 -12.10 10.82
C VAL A 106 13.09 -13.14 9.80
N LEU A 107 12.34 -13.29 8.70
CA LEU A 107 12.67 -14.13 7.56
C LEU A 107 13.13 -13.27 6.37
N THR A 108 14.17 -13.71 5.70
CA THR A 108 14.56 -13.23 4.36
C THR A 108 14.33 -14.33 3.33
N PRO A 109 14.25 -14.02 2.03
CA PRO A 109 14.16 -15.04 0.98
C PRO A 109 15.27 -16.10 1.07
N ASP A 110 16.51 -15.69 1.35
CA ASP A 110 17.64 -16.62 1.56
C ASP A 110 17.38 -17.52 2.75
N ARG A 111 16.96 -16.97 3.88
CA ARG A 111 16.67 -17.75 5.08
C ARG A 111 15.52 -18.74 4.86
N VAL A 112 14.50 -18.36 4.12
CA VAL A 112 13.41 -19.27 3.75
C VAL A 112 13.95 -20.45 2.93
N ARG A 113 14.81 -20.21 1.93
CA ARG A 113 15.45 -21.26 1.13
C ARG A 113 16.31 -22.20 2.00
N GLU A 114 17.16 -21.65 2.85
CA GLU A 114 18.00 -22.43 3.78
C GLU A 114 17.18 -23.35 4.70
N ILE A 115 16.01 -22.86 5.18
CA ILE A 115 15.12 -23.65 6.01
C ILE A 115 14.45 -24.75 5.22
N LEU A 116 14.00 -24.46 3.99
CA LEU A 116 13.27 -25.42 3.16
C LEU A 116 14.15 -26.49 2.52
N ASP A 117 15.42 -26.18 2.21
CA ASP A 117 16.34 -27.10 1.50
C ASP A 117 16.47 -28.47 2.16
N PRO A 118 16.68 -28.58 3.50
CA PRO A 118 16.73 -29.84 4.20
C PRO A 118 15.38 -30.46 4.57
N LEU A 119 14.26 -29.73 4.38
CA LEU A 119 12.94 -30.18 4.82
C LEU A 119 12.30 -31.10 3.77
N SER A 120 11.77 -32.23 4.25
CA SER A 120 10.84 -33.03 3.44
C SER A 120 9.50 -32.31 3.27
N PRO A 121 8.77 -32.61 2.19
CA PRO A 121 7.39 -32.15 2.06
C PRO A 121 6.57 -32.48 3.32
N ALA A 122 5.58 -31.66 3.61
CA ALA A 122 4.79 -31.78 4.85
C ALA A 122 3.97 -33.06 4.99
N ASP A 123 3.88 -33.88 3.93
CA ASP A 123 3.17 -35.18 3.88
C ASP A 123 1.70 -35.07 4.39
N GLY A 124 1.03 -33.94 4.07
CA GLY A 124 -0.34 -33.66 4.51
C GLY A 124 -0.46 -33.22 5.98
N ARG A 125 0.64 -33.14 6.74
CA ARG A 125 0.63 -32.58 8.10
C ARG A 125 0.37 -31.09 8.03
N ARG A 126 -0.34 -30.58 9.05
CA ARG A 126 -0.67 -29.15 9.19
C ARG A 126 -0.36 -28.67 10.59
N PRO A 127 -0.05 -27.38 10.80
CA PRO A 127 0.05 -26.79 12.13
C PRO A 127 -1.25 -26.96 12.92
N ALA A 128 -1.13 -26.97 14.25
CA ALA A 128 -2.27 -27.14 15.16
C ALA A 128 -3.24 -25.97 15.14
N ARG A 129 -2.76 -24.79 14.77
CA ARG A 129 -3.55 -23.57 14.68
C ARG A 129 -3.25 -22.83 13.37
N ARG A 130 -4.28 -22.22 12.77
CA ARG A 130 -4.18 -21.23 11.67
C ARG A 130 -4.82 -19.91 12.10
N VAL A 131 -4.59 -18.86 11.31
CA VAL A 131 -5.25 -17.57 11.50
C VAL A 131 -6.76 -17.73 11.25
N GLU A 132 -7.58 -17.29 12.20
CA GLU A 132 -9.04 -17.28 12.13
C GLU A 132 -9.57 -15.86 11.90
N ALA A 133 -10.87 -15.70 11.66
CA ALA A 133 -11.50 -14.45 11.22
C ALA A 133 -11.09 -13.19 12.00
N ALA A 134 -11.05 -13.27 13.34
CA ALA A 134 -10.70 -12.15 14.22
C ALA A 134 -9.19 -12.00 14.46
N ASP A 135 -8.38 -12.97 14.06
CA ASP A 135 -6.93 -12.92 14.26
C ASP A 135 -6.29 -11.92 13.29
N PRO A 136 -5.22 -11.21 13.69
CA PRO A 136 -4.39 -10.45 12.78
C PRO A 136 -3.83 -11.35 11.66
N PHE A 137 -4.05 -10.94 10.42
CA PHE A 137 -3.56 -11.66 9.25
C PHE A 137 -2.26 -11.04 8.73
N TYR A 138 -2.23 -9.70 8.61
CA TYR A 138 -1.00 -8.96 8.34
C TYR A 138 -0.98 -7.63 9.10
N ILE A 139 0.23 -7.08 9.22
CA ILE A 139 0.46 -5.78 9.85
C ILE A 139 1.32 -4.94 8.90
N LEU A 140 0.77 -3.86 8.39
CA LEU A 140 1.49 -2.93 7.51
C LEU A 140 1.94 -1.69 8.27
N PHE A 141 3.23 -1.39 8.19
CA PHE A 141 3.79 -0.22 8.84
C PHE A 141 3.75 1.00 7.91
N THR A 142 3.08 2.04 8.37
CA THR A 142 2.98 3.33 7.69
C THR A 142 3.80 4.40 8.41
N SER A 143 4.08 5.53 7.74
CA SER A 143 4.70 6.68 8.38
C SER A 143 3.82 7.21 9.52
N GLY A 144 4.44 7.69 10.59
CA GLY A 144 3.76 8.33 11.71
C GLY A 144 4.25 9.77 11.89
N SER A 145 3.37 10.68 12.25
CA SER A 145 3.68 12.12 12.41
C SER A 145 4.78 12.44 13.43
N THR A 146 5.15 11.48 14.27
CA THR A 146 6.19 11.60 15.29
C THR A 146 7.55 11.03 14.86
N GLY A 147 7.72 10.61 13.61
CA GLY A 147 8.92 9.93 13.15
C GLY A 147 9.00 8.43 13.50
N GLU A 148 8.01 7.90 14.22
CA GLU A 148 7.92 6.47 14.53
C GLU A 148 6.89 5.79 13.63
N PRO A 149 7.25 4.70 12.92
CA PRO A 149 6.31 3.93 12.12
C PRO A 149 5.18 3.34 12.99
N LYS A 150 3.94 3.36 12.46
CA LYS A 150 2.78 2.76 13.09
C LYS A 150 2.29 1.55 12.30
N GLY A 151 2.07 0.42 12.96
CA GLY A 151 1.60 -0.82 12.35
C GLY A 151 0.07 -0.87 12.33
N VAL A 152 -0.53 -0.86 11.14
CA VAL A 152 -1.98 -1.06 10.94
C VAL A 152 -2.26 -2.56 10.98
N VAL A 153 -3.10 -3.00 11.89
CA VAL A 153 -3.49 -4.40 12.03
C VAL A 153 -4.65 -4.71 11.09
N ILE A 154 -4.48 -5.70 10.21
CA ILE A 154 -5.57 -6.18 9.37
C ILE A 154 -5.88 -7.63 9.75
N THR A 155 -7.13 -7.88 10.09
CA THR A 155 -7.60 -9.24 10.43
C THR A 155 -7.95 -10.02 9.16
N LEU A 156 -8.05 -11.35 9.29
CA LEU A 156 -8.52 -12.18 8.19
C LEU A 156 -9.93 -11.74 7.75
N GLN A 157 -10.82 -11.41 8.68
CA GLN A 157 -12.17 -10.93 8.36
C GLN A 157 -12.16 -9.63 7.55
N ASN A 158 -11.27 -8.69 7.86
CA ASN A 158 -11.14 -7.45 7.07
C ASN A 158 -10.70 -7.77 5.64
N LEU A 159 -9.72 -8.66 5.47
CA LEU A 159 -9.22 -9.08 4.16
C LEU A 159 -10.31 -9.83 3.36
N GLU A 160 -11.07 -10.73 4.02
CA GLU A 160 -12.17 -11.47 3.37
C GLU A 160 -13.32 -10.54 2.95
N ALA A 161 -13.64 -9.51 3.75
CA ALA A 161 -14.63 -8.50 3.37
C ALA A 161 -14.18 -7.74 2.11
N PHE A 162 -12.93 -7.30 2.06
CA PHE A 162 -12.35 -6.61 0.91
C PHE A 162 -12.30 -7.51 -0.33
N THR A 163 -11.72 -8.70 -0.23
CA THR A 163 -11.58 -9.61 -1.37
C THR A 163 -12.92 -10.13 -1.87
N GLY A 164 -13.86 -10.42 -0.96
CA GLY A 164 -15.22 -10.82 -1.32
C GLY A 164 -15.93 -9.76 -2.17
N TRP A 165 -15.79 -8.48 -1.79
CA TRP A 165 -16.30 -7.37 -2.59
C TRP A 165 -15.62 -7.30 -3.97
N MET A 166 -14.28 -7.36 -4.02
CA MET A 166 -13.53 -7.31 -5.27
C MET A 166 -13.96 -8.42 -6.24
N PHE A 167 -14.19 -9.64 -5.72
CA PHE A 167 -14.70 -10.75 -6.55
C PHE A 167 -16.10 -10.50 -7.07
N ALA A 168 -17.01 -9.99 -6.23
CA ALA A 168 -18.38 -9.70 -6.62
C ALA A 168 -18.48 -8.59 -7.67
N GLU A 169 -17.62 -7.56 -7.55
CA GLU A 169 -17.66 -6.40 -8.44
C GLU A 169 -16.90 -6.62 -9.74
N GLN A 170 -15.73 -7.25 -9.68
CA GLN A 170 -14.86 -7.41 -10.82
C GLN A 170 -15.11 -8.68 -11.64
N GLY A 171 -15.82 -9.65 -11.09
CA GLY A 171 -16.14 -10.90 -11.79
C GLY A 171 -14.89 -11.63 -12.27
N PHE A 172 -13.86 -11.76 -11.41
CA PHE A 172 -12.62 -12.46 -11.77
C PHE A 172 -12.89 -13.89 -12.21
N GLU A 173 -12.35 -14.27 -13.37
CA GLU A 173 -12.49 -15.60 -13.93
C GLU A 173 -11.53 -16.58 -13.25
N PRO A 174 -12.04 -17.66 -12.64
CA PRO A 174 -11.20 -18.67 -12.02
C PRO A 174 -10.14 -19.22 -12.98
N GLN A 175 -8.89 -19.30 -12.52
CA GLN A 175 -7.73 -19.81 -13.27
C GLN A 175 -7.37 -19.02 -14.54
N ALA A 176 -8.15 -18.03 -14.97
CA ALA A 176 -7.88 -17.27 -16.19
C ALA A 176 -7.13 -15.95 -15.91
N GLU A 177 -7.14 -15.49 -14.66
CA GLU A 177 -6.57 -14.21 -14.29
C GLU A 177 -5.03 -14.24 -14.19
N VAL A 178 -4.43 -13.17 -14.68
CA VAL A 178 -3.01 -12.84 -14.51
C VAL A 178 -2.94 -11.42 -13.99
N PHE A 179 -2.54 -11.27 -12.74
CA PHE A 179 -2.46 -9.98 -12.06
C PHE A 179 -1.07 -9.37 -12.17
N LEU A 180 -1.00 -8.09 -12.53
CA LEU A 180 0.22 -7.32 -12.42
C LEU A 180 0.38 -6.83 -10.99
N ASN A 181 1.49 -7.19 -10.34
CA ASN A 181 1.91 -6.62 -9.06
C ASN A 181 3.00 -5.57 -9.26
N GLN A 182 2.64 -4.30 -9.11
CA GLN A 182 3.57 -3.19 -9.20
C GLN A 182 4.04 -2.71 -7.83
N ALA A 183 3.14 -2.55 -6.87
CA ALA A 183 3.46 -2.07 -5.53
C ALA A 183 4.33 -3.08 -4.75
N PRO A 184 5.30 -2.65 -3.92
CA PRO A 184 6.01 -3.55 -3.02
C PRO A 184 5.05 -4.14 -1.98
N PHE A 185 5.35 -5.34 -1.47
CA PHE A 185 4.48 -6.04 -0.50
C PHE A 185 4.34 -5.30 0.85
N SER A 186 5.21 -4.36 1.15
CA SER A 186 5.07 -3.46 2.30
C SER A 186 4.02 -2.35 2.11
N PHE A 187 3.36 -2.32 0.95
CA PHE A 187 2.28 -1.40 0.59
C PHE A 187 0.96 -2.14 0.45
N ASP A 188 -0.12 -1.55 1.01
CA ASP A 188 -1.46 -2.14 1.00
C ASP A 188 -2.05 -2.36 -0.39
N LEU A 189 -1.68 -1.54 -1.38
CA LEU A 189 -2.10 -1.73 -2.76
C LEU A 189 -1.74 -3.14 -3.28
N SER A 190 -0.59 -3.68 -2.87
CA SER A 190 -0.16 -5.03 -3.24
C SER A 190 -1.04 -6.15 -2.66
N VAL A 191 -1.86 -5.86 -1.69
CA VAL A 191 -2.83 -6.81 -1.12
C VAL A 191 -3.95 -7.10 -2.13
N MET A 192 -4.34 -6.09 -2.93
CA MET A 192 -5.37 -6.23 -3.97
C MET A 192 -4.95 -7.26 -5.02
N ASP A 193 -3.80 -7.07 -5.65
CA ASP A 193 -3.33 -8.00 -6.68
C ASP A 193 -2.94 -9.37 -6.12
N LEU A 194 -2.22 -9.39 -4.98
CA LEU A 194 -1.77 -10.61 -4.33
C LEU A 194 -2.94 -11.54 -3.96
N TYR A 195 -3.91 -11.04 -3.17
CA TYR A 195 -4.97 -11.93 -2.70
C TYR A 195 -6.05 -12.17 -3.73
N CYS A 196 -6.31 -11.23 -4.65
CA CYS A 196 -7.21 -11.51 -5.77
C CYS A 196 -6.61 -12.58 -6.71
N SER A 197 -5.30 -12.57 -6.96
CA SER A 197 -4.66 -13.63 -7.75
C SER A 197 -4.69 -14.98 -7.03
N LEU A 198 -4.34 -15.03 -5.75
CA LEU A 198 -4.35 -16.27 -4.97
C LEU A 198 -5.76 -16.85 -4.84
N LEU A 199 -6.78 -16.04 -4.65
CA LEU A 199 -8.16 -16.52 -4.48
C LEU A 199 -8.86 -16.85 -5.80
N SER A 200 -8.37 -16.37 -6.94
CA SER A 200 -8.87 -16.74 -8.27
C SER A 200 -8.19 -17.97 -8.87
N GLY A 201 -7.14 -18.52 -8.24
CA GLY A 201 -6.30 -19.54 -8.87
C GLY A 201 -5.49 -18.98 -10.05
N GLY A 202 -5.25 -17.67 -10.04
CA GLY A 202 -4.56 -16.92 -11.08
C GLY A 202 -3.04 -16.96 -10.95
N THR A 203 -2.37 -16.11 -11.69
CA THR A 203 -0.92 -15.91 -11.63
C THR A 203 -0.62 -14.48 -11.22
N LEU A 204 0.26 -14.28 -10.24
CA LEU A 204 0.80 -12.98 -9.87
C LEU A 204 2.10 -12.70 -10.64
N VAL A 205 2.11 -11.69 -11.50
CA VAL A 205 3.31 -11.24 -12.22
C VAL A 205 3.89 -10.04 -11.49
N CYS A 206 5.01 -10.23 -10.82
CA CYS A 206 5.68 -9.19 -10.05
C CYS A 206 6.65 -8.40 -10.95
N ILE A 207 6.51 -7.09 -10.97
CA ILE A 207 7.48 -6.19 -11.60
C ILE A 207 8.59 -5.91 -10.59
N THR A 208 9.81 -6.37 -10.92
CA THR A 208 10.97 -6.24 -10.04
C THR A 208 11.57 -4.84 -10.07
N LYS A 209 12.45 -4.54 -9.11
CA LYS A 209 13.17 -3.27 -9.04
C LYS A 209 14.06 -3.03 -10.26
N GLU A 210 14.68 -4.08 -10.76
CA GLU A 210 15.53 -4.04 -11.96
C GLU A 210 14.70 -3.70 -13.20
N GLU A 211 13.51 -4.28 -13.33
CA GLU A 211 12.58 -3.98 -14.42
C GLU A 211 12.06 -2.54 -14.32
N LEU A 212 11.71 -2.06 -13.12
CA LEU A 212 11.32 -0.65 -12.90
C LEU A 212 12.44 0.33 -13.24
N GLY A 213 13.69 -0.03 -13.00
CA GLY A 213 14.88 0.76 -13.34
C GLY A 213 15.25 0.75 -14.82
N ASN A 214 14.63 -0.10 -15.64
CA ASN A 214 14.93 -0.29 -17.05
C ASN A 214 13.65 -0.41 -17.88
N LEU A 215 13.19 0.69 -18.46
CA LEU A 215 11.94 0.75 -19.23
C LEU A 215 11.87 -0.30 -20.35
N LYS A 216 12.99 -0.62 -21.01
CA LYS A 216 12.99 -1.67 -22.05
C LYS A 216 12.69 -3.04 -21.46
N ALA A 217 13.28 -3.37 -20.31
CA ALA A 217 12.99 -4.62 -19.59
C ALA A 217 11.55 -4.64 -19.09
N LEU A 218 11.05 -3.52 -18.57
CA LEU A 218 9.66 -3.38 -18.14
C LEU A 218 8.68 -3.68 -19.28
N TYR A 219 8.82 -3.04 -20.43
CA TYR A 219 7.90 -3.27 -21.55
C TYR A 219 8.03 -4.68 -22.14
N ALA A 220 9.23 -5.27 -22.17
CA ALA A 220 9.39 -6.67 -22.54
C ALA A 220 8.63 -7.60 -21.57
N ARG A 221 8.79 -7.38 -20.25
CA ARG A 221 8.04 -8.11 -19.23
C ARG A 221 6.54 -7.96 -19.40
N LEU A 222 6.04 -6.75 -19.63
CA LEU A 222 4.62 -6.49 -19.84
C LEU A 222 4.09 -7.26 -21.06
N ALA A 223 4.81 -7.22 -22.20
CA ALA A 223 4.40 -7.91 -23.42
C ALA A 223 4.34 -9.45 -23.25
N GLU A 224 5.24 -10.03 -22.44
CA GLU A 224 5.30 -11.47 -22.18
C GLU A 224 4.34 -11.93 -21.10
N SER A 225 3.87 -11.02 -20.24
CA SER A 225 3.17 -11.33 -18.99
C SER A 225 1.81 -11.98 -19.18
N GLY A 226 1.10 -11.66 -20.27
CA GLY A 226 -0.28 -12.07 -20.49
C GLY A 226 -1.26 -11.50 -19.46
N VAL A 227 -0.95 -10.36 -18.87
CA VAL A 227 -1.75 -9.68 -17.83
C VAL A 227 -3.19 -9.45 -18.29
N THR A 228 -4.14 -9.84 -17.42
CA THR A 228 -5.58 -9.61 -17.57
C THR A 228 -6.08 -8.52 -16.63
N SER A 229 -5.47 -8.40 -15.45
CA SER A 229 -5.83 -7.45 -14.39
C SER A 229 -4.60 -6.64 -13.96
N TRP A 230 -4.63 -5.35 -14.25
CA TRP A 230 -3.57 -4.41 -13.93
C TRP A 230 -3.90 -3.69 -12.62
N VAL A 231 -3.08 -3.86 -11.59
CA VAL A 231 -3.20 -3.13 -10.33
C VAL A 231 -2.00 -2.23 -10.16
N SER A 232 -2.22 -0.93 -10.04
CA SER A 232 -1.14 0.03 -9.79
C SER A 232 -1.64 1.37 -9.29
N THR A 233 -0.71 2.26 -8.96
CA THR A 233 -1.02 3.69 -8.85
C THR A 233 -1.25 4.30 -10.25
N PRO A 234 -2.07 5.35 -10.37
CA PRO A 234 -2.20 6.13 -11.61
C PRO A 234 -0.88 6.62 -12.19
N SER A 235 0.08 7.03 -11.35
CA SER A 235 1.39 7.52 -11.78
C SER A 235 2.21 6.47 -12.53
N PHE A 236 2.13 5.20 -12.12
CA PHE A 236 2.82 4.12 -12.83
C PHE A 236 2.24 3.90 -14.23
N ALA A 237 0.91 3.89 -14.36
CA ALA A 237 0.28 3.81 -15.68
C ALA A 237 0.60 5.03 -16.55
N GLN A 238 0.63 6.24 -15.95
CA GLN A 238 1.02 7.47 -16.64
C GLN A 238 2.46 7.40 -17.17
N MET A 239 3.38 6.82 -16.41
CA MET A 239 4.74 6.54 -16.85
C MET A 239 4.74 5.58 -18.05
N CYS A 240 3.96 4.51 -18.00
CA CYS A 240 3.85 3.55 -19.10
C CYS A 240 3.22 4.17 -20.36
N LEU A 241 2.32 5.14 -20.23
CA LEU A 241 1.69 5.86 -21.36
C LEU A 241 2.67 6.73 -22.15
N ILE A 242 3.88 7.01 -21.64
CA ILE A 242 4.94 7.71 -22.41
C ILE A 242 5.34 6.88 -23.63
N GLU A 243 5.35 5.55 -23.50
CA GLU A 243 5.63 4.65 -24.62
C GLU A 243 4.40 4.54 -25.55
N LYS A 244 4.58 4.85 -26.83
CA LYS A 244 3.50 4.81 -27.82
C LYS A 244 2.98 3.38 -28.04
N GLY A 245 3.84 2.39 -27.89
CA GLY A 245 3.52 0.97 -28.00
C GLY A 245 2.75 0.40 -26.81
N PHE A 246 2.59 1.15 -25.70
CA PHE A 246 1.77 0.74 -24.57
C PHE A 246 0.28 0.88 -24.91
N ARG A 247 -0.27 -0.18 -25.48
CA ARG A 247 -1.64 -0.27 -26.03
C ARG A 247 -2.05 -1.74 -26.15
N THR A 248 -3.26 -2.00 -26.63
CA THR A 248 -3.85 -3.36 -26.72
C THR A 248 -2.91 -4.39 -27.36
N GLU A 249 -2.14 -4.02 -28.39
CA GLU A 249 -1.24 -4.96 -29.05
C GLU A 249 -0.11 -5.46 -28.13
N MET A 250 0.31 -4.66 -27.15
CA MET A 250 1.28 -5.08 -26.13
C MET A 250 0.63 -5.96 -25.04
N LEU A 251 -0.60 -5.66 -24.66
CA LEU A 251 -1.33 -6.35 -23.60
C LEU A 251 -2.70 -6.87 -24.13
N PRO A 252 -2.70 -7.81 -25.08
CA PRO A 252 -3.92 -8.21 -25.80
C PRO A 252 -4.95 -8.94 -24.90
N ARG A 253 -4.57 -9.37 -23.71
CA ARG A 253 -5.45 -10.06 -22.77
C ARG A 253 -5.96 -9.15 -21.65
N LEU A 254 -5.51 -7.89 -21.61
CA LEU A 254 -5.86 -6.95 -20.54
C LEU A 254 -7.38 -6.64 -20.57
N ARG A 255 -8.04 -6.87 -19.46
CA ARG A 255 -9.48 -6.66 -19.27
C ARG A 255 -9.79 -5.47 -18.39
N ARG A 256 -8.89 -5.16 -17.41
CA ARG A 256 -9.14 -4.07 -16.47
C ARG A 256 -7.87 -3.45 -15.91
N PHE A 257 -7.99 -2.14 -15.67
CA PHE A 257 -7.08 -1.38 -14.82
C PHE A 257 -7.77 -1.09 -13.49
N LEU A 258 -7.11 -1.37 -12.36
CA LEU A 258 -7.57 -1.10 -11.01
C LEU A 258 -6.59 -0.11 -10.36
N PHE A 259 -7.03 1.12 -10.20
CA PHE A 259 -6.20 2.19 -9.65
C PHE A 259 -6.57 2.52 -8.21
N CYS A 260 -5.57 2.61 -7.34
CA CYS A 260 -5.70 3.08 -5.98
C CYS A 260 -4.45 3.86 -5.55
N GLY A 261 -4.53 4.56 -4.42
CA GLY A 261 -3.37 5.19 -3.78
C GLY A 261 -3.10 6.63 -4.22
N GLU A 262 -3.57 7.07 -5.39
CA GLU A 262 -3.41 8.43 -5.90
C GLU A 262 -4.68 8.90 -6.62
N THR A 263 -4.77 10.21 -6.89
CA THR A 263 -5.84 10.76 -7.72
C THR A 263 -5.66 10.34 -9.18
N LEU A 264 -6.65 9.67 -9.75
CA LEU A 264 -6.71 9.36 -11.17
C LEU A 264 -7.10 10.62 -11.95
N ALA A 265 -6.17 11.15 -12.75
CA ALA A 265 -6.46 12.29 -13.60
C ALA A 265 -7.38 11.89 -14.77
N PRO A 266 -8.36 12.74 -15.15
CA PRO A 266 -9.23 12.49 -16.29
C PRO A 266 -8.47 12.22 -17.60
N GLU A 267 -7.37 12.94 -17.83
CA GLU A 267 -6.52 12.80 -19.01
C GLU A 267 -5.86 11.42 -19.07
N THR A 268 -5.39 10.89 -17.92
CA THR A 268 -4.80 9.55 -17.83
C THR A 268 -5.84 8.49 -18.12
N ALA A 269 -7.02 8.59 -17.52
CA ALA A 269 -8.13 7.68 -17.79
C ALA A 269 -8.58 7.71 -19.25
N SER A 270 -8.69 8.90 -19.85
CA SER A 270 -9.04 9.08 -21.26
C SER A 270 -8.05 8.40 -22.20
N GLN A 271 -6.74 8.57 -21.96
CA GLN A 271 -5.69 7.92 -22.78
C GLN A 271 -5.72 6.40 -22.64
N LEU A 272 -6.00 5.86 -21.45
CA LEU A 272 -6.12 4.42 -21.25
C LEU A 272 -7.31 3.86 -22.01
N LEU A 273 -8.49 4.51 -21.92
CA LEU A 273 -9.69 4.10 -22.66
C LEU A 273 -9.55 4.21 -24.19
N GLU A 274 -8.67 5.08 -24.66
CA GLU A 274 -8.33 5.20 -26.09
C GLU A 274 -7.39 4.07 -26.55
N ARG A 275 -6.34 3.79 -25.74
CA ARG A 275 -5.30 2.81 -26.12
C ARG A 275 -5.70 1.36 -25.85
N PHE A 276 -6.65 1.14 -24.93
CA PHE A 276 -7.16 -0.16 -24.50
C PHE A 276 -8.69 -0.16 -24.51
N PRO A 277 -9.33 -0.08 -25.69
CA PRO A 277 -10.78 0.13 -25.80
C PRO A 277 -11.61 -1.00 -25.23
N ASP A 278 -11.04 -2.21 -25.11
CA ASP A 278 -11.72 -3.40 -24.57
C ASP A 278 -11.43 -3.59 -23.06
N ALA A 279 -10.58 -2.76 -22.45
CA ALA A 279 -10.27 -2.81 -21.04
C ALA A 279 -11.07 -1.78 -20.24
N GLU A 280 -11.54 -2.19 -19.07
CA GLU A 280 -12.19 -1.29 -18.12
C GLU A 280 -11.17 -0.50 -17.31
N VAL A 281 -11.49 0.73 -16.97
CA VAL A 281 -10.70 1.57 -16.06
C VAL A 281 -11.48 1.78 -14.78
N TRP A 282 -10.92 1.39 -13.65
CA TRP A 282 -11.55 1.51 -12.33
C TRP A 282 -10.73 2.44 -11.44
N ASN A 283 -11.42 3.39 -10.80
CA ASN A 283 -10.86 4.25 -9.78
C ASN A 283 -11.35 3.79 -8.42
N THR A 284 -10.43 3.48 -7.51
CA THR A 284 -10.74 3.01 -6.16
C THR A 284 -10.10 3.90 -5.11
N TYR A 285 -10.67 3.94 -3.91
CA TYR A 285 -10.16 4.74 -2.81
C TYR A 285 -10.36 4.00 -1.49
N GLY A 286 -9.37 4.08 -0.65
CA GLY A 286 -9.36 3.68 0.75
C GLY A 286 -8.02 3.96 1.39
N PRO A 287 -7.97 4.13 2.71
CA PRO A 287 -6.73 4.11 3.50
C PRO A 287 -6.37 2.68 3.92
N THR A 288 -5.12 2.46 4.30
CA THR A 288 -4.64 1.18 4.85
C THR A 288 -5.47 0.72 6.05
N GLU A 289 -5.95 1.67 6.87
CA GLU A 289 -6.80 1.45 8.03
C GLU A 289 -8.21 0.93 7.70
N ALA A 290 -8.58 0.95 6.40
CA ALA A 290 -9.84 0.37 5.90
C ALA A 290 -9.56 -0.65 4.77
N THR A 291 -8.47 -1.39 4.86
CA THR A 291 -8.09 -2.53 4.03
C THR A 291 -8.08 -2.19 2.53
N VAL A 292 -7.04 -1.50 2.09
CA VAL A 292 -6.72 -1.18 0.69
C VAL A 292 -7.67 -0.18 0.04
N ALA A 293 -8.92 -0.58 -0.19
CA ALA A 293 -9.95 0.24 -0.83
C ALA A 293 -11.32 -0.03 -0.22
N THR A 294 -12.16 0.99 -0.25
CA THR A 294 -13.52 0.98 0.32
C THR A 294 -14.56 1.44 -0.69
N THR A 295 -14.13 2.18 -1.71
CA THR A 295 -15.02 2.66 -2.79
C THR A 295 -14.42 2.32 -4.14
N SER A 296 -15.29 2.22 -5.14
CA SER A 296 -14.89 2.04 -6.53
C SER A 296 -15.87 2.69 -7.50
N VAL A 297 -15.35 3.05 -8.67
CA VAL A 297 -16.15 3.46 -9.82
C VAL A 297 -15.47 3.05 -11.11
N ARG A 298 -16.25 2.51 -12.03
CA ARG A 298 -15.83 2.30 -13.41
C ARG A 298 -15.82 3.65 -14.13
N VAL A 299 -14.66 4.04 -14.64
CA VAL A 299 -14.48 5.28 -15.38
C VAL A 299 -14.72 4.99 -16.86
N ASP A 300 -15.76 5.58 -17.41
CA ASP A 300 -16.11 5.53 -18.82
C ASP A 300 -16.12 6.94 -19.42
N ARG A 301 -16.43 7.06 -20.71
CA ARG A 301 -16.49 8.35 -21.41
C ARG A 301 -17.62 9.26 -20.87
N ALA A 302 -18.71 8.68 -20.37
CA ALA A 302 -19.80 9.44 -19.78
C ALA A 302 -19.38 10.06 -18.45
N LEU A 303 -18.72 9.28 -17.59
CA LEU A 303 -18.19 9.77 -16.31
C LEU A 303 -17.14 10.86 -16.53
N LEU A 304 -16.22 10.67 -17.48
CA LEU A 304 -15.20 11.66 -17.87
C LEU A 304 -15.78 12.97 -18.36
N SER A 305 -16.92 12.92 -19.08
CA SER A 305 -17.58 14.13 -19.56
C SER A 305 -18.34 14.88 -18.46
N LYS A 306 -18.75 14.16 -17.39
CA LYS A 306 -19.58 14.72 -16.33
C LYS A 306 -18.79 15.28 -15.15
N TYR A 307 -17.63 14.70 -14.82
CA TYR A 307 -16.90 15.01 -13.60
C TYR A 307 -15.43 15.35 -13.82
N SER A 308 -14.99 16.46 -13.25
CA SER A 308 -13.59 16.85 -13.08
C SER A 308 -13.46 17.65 -11.76
N PRO A 309 -12.78 17.12 -10.73
CA PRO A 309 -12.11 15.82 -10.65
C PRO A 309 -13.08 14.63 -10.69
N LEU A 310 -12.54 13.45 -11.01
CA LEU A 310 -13.29 12.20 -11.00
C LEU A 310 -13.70 11.80 -9.58
N PRO A 311 -14.91 11.21 -9.39
CA PRO A 311 -15.26 10.60 -8.11
C PRO A 311 -14.33 9.40 -7.81
N VAL A 312 -14.18 9.09 -6.54
CA VAL A 312 -13.50 7.89 -6.08
C VAL A 312 -14.46 6.70 -5.89
N GLY A 313 -15.74 6.90 -6.20
CA GLY A 313 -16.72 5.85 -6.38
C GLY A 313 -17.77 5.72 -5.29
N CYS A 314 -18.48 4.60 -5.34
CA CYS A 314 -19.49 4.20 -4.37
C CYS A 314 -18.89 3.27 -3.32
N PRO A 315 -19.40 3.27 -2.07
CA PRO A 315 -18.96 2.35 -1.04
C PRO A 315 -19.21 0.88 -1.39
N MET A 316 -18.30 0.01 -0.94
CA MET A 316 -18.51 -1.44 -0.99
C MET A 316 -19.75 -1.84 -0.16
N PRO A 317 -20.43 -2.96 -0.51
CA PRO A 317 -21.59 -3.44 0.25
C PRO A 317 -21.29 -3.64 1.74
N GLY A 318 -22.22 -3.24 2.60
CA GLY A 318 -22.06 -3.34 4.06
C GLY A 318 -21.17 -2.27 4.68
N THR A 319 -20.65 -1.32 3.88
CA THR A 319 -19.85 -0.19 4.34
C THR A 319 -20.57 1.13 4.09
N ARG A 320 -20.45 2.06 5.04
CA ARG A 320 -20.91 3.44 4.94
C ARG A 320 -19.70 4.35 4.76
N VAL A 321 -19.74 5.20 3.76
CA VAL A 321 -18.77 6.29 3.57
C VAL A 321 -19.54 7.60 3.54
N LEU A 322 -19.21 8.46 4.49
CA LEU A 322 -19.94 9.70 4.77
C LEU A 322 -18.99 10.88 4.82
N ALA A 323 -19.47 12.07 4.45
CA ALA A 323 -18.84 13.31 4.83
C ALA A 323 -19.46 13.75 6.18
N VAL A 324 -18.61 14.00 7.19
CA VAL A 324 -19.06 14.31 8.56
C VAL A 324 -18.43 15.61 9.07
N ASP A 325 -19.09 16.24 10.03
CA ASP A 325 -18.54 17.35 10.79
C ASP A 325 -17.64 16.91 11.95
N GLU A 326 -17.17 17.84 12.78
CA GLU A 326 -16.31 17.55 13.94
C GLU A 326 -16.99 16.68 15.00
N ALA A 327 -18.34 16.74 15.08
CA ALA A 327 -19.15 15.92 15.99
C ALA A 327 -19.50 14.54 15.43
N LEU A 328 -18.97 14.18 14.26
CA LEU A 328 -19.27 12.97 13.48
C LEU A 328 -20.72 12.92 12.98
N ALA A 329 -21.45 14.04 12.93
CA ALA A 329 -22.75 14.12 12.31
C ALA A 329 -22.58 14.20 10.77
N PRO A 330 -23.35 13.41 9.99
CA PRO A 330 -23.33 13.51 8.53
C PRO A 330 -23.73 14.93 8.10
N VAL A 331 -22.93 15.52 7.20
CA VAL A 331 -23.27 16.81 6.56
C VAL A 331 -24.25 16.59 5.40
N GLY A 332 -24.82 17.66 4.86
CA GLY A 332 -25.76 17.61 3.75
C GLY A 332 -25.14 17.07 2.46
N GLU A 333 -26.00 16.56 1.56
CA GLU A 333 -25.55 16.07 0.25
C GLU A 333 -24.79 17.15 -0.52
N GLY A 334 -23.58 16.79 -0.97
CA GLY A 334 -22.68 17.71 -1.67
C GLY A 334 -21.96 18.72 -0.76
N GLU A 335 -22.21 18.72 0.54
CA GLU A 335 -21.45 19.52 1.49
C GLU A 335 -20.11 18.85 1.82
N ARG A 336 -19.13 19.69 2.12
CA ARG A 336 -17.77 19.25 2.46
C ARG A 336 -17.68 18.83 3.92
N GLY A 337 -17.12 17.66 4.19
CA GLY A 337 -16.84 17.16 5.52
C GLY A 337 -15.60 16.28 5.56
N GLU A 338 -15.25 15.78 6.75
CA GLU A 338 -14.27 14.70 6.86
C GLU A 338 -14.88 13.39 6.34
N ILE A 339 -14.13 12.64 5.52
CA ILE A 339 -14.58 11.32 5.09
C ILE A 339 -14.48 10.36 6.29
N LEU A 340 -15.62 9.80 6.70
CA LEU A 340 -15.73 8.73 7.68
C LEU A 340 -16.04 7.43 6.95
N ILE A 341 -15.30 6.35 7.26
CA ILE A 341 -15.55 5.00 6.74
C ILE A 341 -16.02 4.12 7.88
N ALA A 342 -17.17 3.46 7.75
CA ALA A 342 -17.70 2.55 8.74
C ALA A 342 -18.09 1.23 8.08
N GLY A 343 -17.48 0.10 8.48
CA GLY A 343 -17.76 -1.19 7.85
C GLY A 343 -16.84 -2.34 8.27
N PRO A 344 -17.07 -3.54 7.72
CA PRO A 344 -16.34 -4.75 8.09
C PRO A 344 -14.87 -4.76 7.65
N ASN A 345 -14.50 -3.90 6.70
CA ASN A 345 -13.13 -3.72 6.22
C ASN A 345 -12.29 -2.77 7.10
N VAL A 346 -12.88 -2.13 8.12
CA VAL A 346 -12.16 -1.23 9.03
C VAL A 346 -11.32 -2.05 10.01
N SER A 347 -10.03 -1.73 10.06
CA SER A 347 -9.03 -2.30 10.96
C SER A 347 -9.44 -2.16 12.45
N PRO A 348 -9.05 -3.08 13.33
CA PRO A 348 -9.21 -2.91 14.77
C PRO A 348 -8.31 -1.82 15.36
N GLY A 349 -7.32 -1.31 14.60
CA GLY A 349 -6.47 -0.20 15.03
C GLY A 349 -4.98 -0.40 14.79
N TYR A 350 -4.20 0.39 15.50
CA TYR A 350 -2.74 0.35 15.41
C TYR A 350 -2.15 -0.59 16.47
N LEU A 351 -1.22 -1.43 16.04
CA LEU A 351 -0.55 -2.41 16.89
C LEU A 351 0.10 -1.75 18.11
N GLN A 352 -0.28 -2.16 19.30
CA GLN A 352 0.27 -1.68 20.59
C GLN A 352 0.27 -0.13 20.74
N ARG A 353 -0.66 0.56 20.04
CA ARG A 353 -0.82 2.02 20.09
C ARG A 353 -2.27 2.41 20.40
N PRO A 354 -2.81 2.05 21.59
CA PRO A 354 -4.19 2.38 21.93
C PRO A 354 -4.47 3.89 21.94
N GLU A 355 -3.48 4.70 22.29
CA GLU A 355 -3.55 6.16 22.30
C GLU A 355 -3.69 6.79 20.89
N LEU A 356 -3.12 6.15 19.86
CA LEU A 356 -3.31 6.56 18.47
C LEU A 356 -4.60 5.99 17.91
N THR A 357 -4.92 4.75 18.26
CA THR A 357 -6.15 4.08 17.85
C THR A 357 -7.38 4.87 18.29
N SER A 358 -7.48 5.24 19.55
CA SER A 358 -8.63 5.96 20.10
C SER A 358 -8.87 7.35 19.50
N LYS A 359 -7.87 7.95 18.82
CA LYS A 359 -8.00 9.25 18.16
C LYS A 359 -8.76 9.21 16.85
N VAL A 360 -8.66 8.09 16.13
CA VAL A 360 -9.14 7.99 14.75
C VAL A 360 -10.06 6.81 14.49
N PHE A 361 -10.01 5.77 15.33
CA PHE A 361 -10.97 4.66 15.29
C PHE A 361 -12.09 4.87 16.29
N THR A 362 -13.30 4.61 15.84
CA THR A 362 -14.54 4.83 16.60
C THR A 362 -15.61 3.81 16.19
N SER A 363 -16.85 4.05 16.56
CA SER A 363 -18.00 3.29 16.08
C SER A 363 -19.03 4.24 15.47
N PHE A 364 -19.64 3.85 14.37
CA PHE A 364 -20.75 4.58 13.77
C PHE A 364 -21.89 3.61 13.42
N GLU A 365 -23.07 3.86 13.97
CA GLU A 365 -24.26 2.99 13.84
C GLU A 365 -23.98 1.50 14.16
N GLY A 366 -23.12 1.24 15.14
CA GLY A 366 -22.73 -0.11 15.56
C GLY A 366 -21.65 -0.79 14.71
N LEU A 367 -21.17 -0.14 13.65
CA LEU A 367 -20.07 -0.62 12.82
C LEU A 367 -18.73 -0.05 13.30
N PRO A 368 -17.62 -0.81 13.19
CA PRO A 368 -16.29 -0.23 13.34
C PRO A 368 -16.10 0.92 12.34
N ALA A 369 -15.57 2.05 12.79
CA ALA A 369 -15.43 3.24 11.95
C ALA A 369 -14.04 3.87 12.08
N TYR A 370 -13.59 4.48 10.97
CA TYR A 370 -12.30 5.16 10.87
C TYR A 370 -12.47 6.57 10.33
N ARG A 371 -11.94 7.55 11.05
CA ARG A 371 -11.79 8.94 10.65
C ARG A 371 -10.57 9.06 9.75
N THR A 372 -10.79 9.35 8.48
CA THR A 372 -9.71 9.28 7.48
C THR A 372 -8.75 10.47 7.56
N GLY A 373 -9.19 11.61 8.08
CA GLY A 373 -8.50 12.88 7.95
C GLY A 373 -8.48 13.41 6.51
N ASP A 374 -9.32 12.87 5.64
CA ASP A 374 -9.50 13.31 4.27
C ASP A 374 -10.72 14.23 4.16
N TRP A 375 -10.58 15.37 3.48
CA TRP A 375 -11.70 16.15 3.04
C TRP A 375 -12.39 15.51 1.86
N GLY A 376 -13.71 15.54 1.87
CA GLY A 376 -14.49 15.09 0.73
C GLY A 376 -15.96 15.50 0.84
N ARG A 377 -16.71 15.06 -0.14
CA ARG A 377 -18.18 15.19 -0.19
C ARG A 377 -18.81 13.95 -0.79
N VAL A 378 -20.05 13.70 -0.44
CA VAL A 378 -20.88 12.66 -1.07
C VAL A 378 -21.95 13.34 -1.90
N ARG A 379 -22.02 13.04 -3.19
CA ARG A 379 -22.99 13.62 -4.11
C ARG A 379 -23.43 12.58 -5.14
N GLU A 380 -24.71 12.45 -5.38
CA GLU A 380 -25.29 11.49 -6.34
C GLU A 380 -24.84 10.05 -6.07
N GLY A 381 -24.62 9.69 -4.80
CA GLY A 381 -24.11 8.38 -4.36
C GLY A 381 -22.60 8.20 -4.52
N PHE A 382 -21.89 9.12 -5.17
CA PHE A 382 -20.44 9.08 -5.32
C PHE A 382 -19.72 9.85 -4.22
N VAL A 383 -18.59 9.32 -3.79
CA VAL A 383 -17.62 9.97 -2.93
C VAL A 383 -16.62 10.74 -3.80
N PHE A 384 -16.36 12.00 -3.43
CA PHE A 384 -15.34 12.86 -4.04
C PHE A 384 -14.28 13.19 -2.99
N PHE A 385 -13.03 12.85 -3.29
CA PHE A 385 -11.88 13.20 -2.46
C PHE A 385 -11.41 14.61 -2.79
N GLU A 386 -11.18 15.45 -1.76
CA GLU A 386 -10.82 16.87 -1.92
C GLU A 386 -9.51 17.25 -1.21
N GLY A 387 -8.70 16.26 -0.87
CA GLY A 387 -7.41 16.47 -0.23
C GLY A 387 -7.38 16.08 1.25
N ARG A 388 -6.27 16.40 1.90
CA ARG A 388 -6.02 16.04 3.31
C ARG A 388 -6.34 17.21 4.24
N MET A 389 -6.80 16.87 5.44
CA MET A 389 -6.99 17.81 6.56
C MET A 389 -5.67 18.13 7.27
N ASP A 390 -4.70 17.22 7.20
CA ASP A 390 -3.42 17.24 7.89
C ASP A 390 -2.23 17.41 6.93
N GLY A 391 -1.03 17.26 7.46
CA GLY A 391 0.21 17.34 6.68
C GLY A 391 0.59 16.06 5.93
N GLN A 392 -0.31 15.09 5.79
CA GLN A 392 -0.05 13.92 4.97
C GLN A 392 -0.14 14.26 3.48
N ILE A 393 0.68 13.61 2.71
CA ILE A 393 0.65 13.69 1.25
C ILE A 393 0.73 12.30 0.62
N LYS A 394 0.31 12.21 -0.64
CA LYS A 394 0.56 11.06 -1.49
C LYS A 394 1.59 11.46 -2.56
N LEU A 395 2.74 10.78 -2.58
CA LEU A 395 3.82 11.02 -3.53
C LEU A 395 4.21 9.70 -4.17
N HIS A 396 3.96 9.55 -5.48
CA HIS A 396 4.20 8.30 -6.23
C HIS A 396 3.56 7.06 -5.59
N GLY A 397 2.35 7.23 -5.04
CA GLY A 397 1.59 6.19 -4.32
C GLY A 397 1.97 6.02 -2.85
N TYR A 398 3.08 6.57 -2.42
CA TYR A 398 3.51 6.51 -1.02
C TYR A 398 2.74 7.50 -0.15
N ARG A 399 2.15 7.00 0.94
CA ARG A 399 1.53 7.83 1.98
C ARG A 399 2.62 8.34 2.91
N ILE A 400 2.87 9.63 2.87
CA ILE A 400 3.97 10.27 3.60
C ILE A 400 3.42 11.29 4.60
N GLU A 401 3.83 11.14 5.84
CA GLU A 401 3.64 12.17 6.88
C GLU A 401 4.79 13.18 6.77
N LEU A 402 4.48 14.44 6.49
CA LEU A 402 5.52 15.49 6.48
C LEU A 402 6.20 15.61 7.84
N GLY A 403 5.45 15.39 8.93
CA GLY A 403 6.00 15.37 10.29
C GLY A 403 7.03 14.26 10.54
N ASP A 404 6.96 13.11 9.86
CA ASP A 404 7.99 12.06 9.95
C ASP A 404 9.34 12.58 9.44
N MET A 405 9.33 13.29 8.31
CA MET A 405 10.54 13.89 7.75
C MET A 405 11.07 15.03 8.63
N GLU A 406 10.19 15.90 9.12
CA GLU A 406 10.54 16.99 10.03
C GLU A 406 11.17 16.45 11.32
N ALA A 407 10.59 15.41 11.92
CA ALA A 407 11.14 14.74 13.10
C ALA A 407 12.54 14.14 12.85
N ASN A 408 12.75 13.51 11.68
CA ASN A 408 14.06 12.98 11.31
C ASN A 408 15.10 14.08 11.00
N LEU A 409 14.68 15.23 10.46
CA LEU A 409 15.54 16.40 10.31
C LEU A 409 15.93 16.98 11.69
N HIS A 410 14.98 17.19 12.59
CA HIS A 410 15.25 17.69 13.95
C HIS A 410 16.16 16.76 14.78
N ALA A 411 16.18 15.46 14.46
CA ALA A 411 17.09 14.51 15.11
C ALA A 411 18.55 14.64 14.63
N LEU A 412 18.84 15.52 13.66
CA LEU A 412 20.19 15.83 13.21
C LEU A 412 20.73 17.02 14.02
N PRO A 413 21.92 16.90 14.69
CA PRO A 413 22.42 17.92 15.61
C PRO A 413 22.74 19.27 14.93
N GLU A 414 22.94 19.29 13.62
CA GLU A 414 23.16 20.51 12.84
C GLU A 414 21.86 21.26 12.48
N ILE A 415 20.68 20.74 12.82
CA ILE A 415 19.38 21.34 12.52
C ILE A 415 18.78 21.96 13.79
N ALA A 416 18.51 23.25 13.75
CA ALA A 416 17.77 23.94 14.81
C ALA A 416 16.26 23.83 14.58
N ASP A 417 15.80 23.99 13.32
CA ASP A 417 14.40 23.86 12.96
C ASP A 417 14.23 23.42 11.51
N ALA A 418 13.13 22.70 11.20
CA ALA A 418 12.86 22.18 9.88
C ALA A 418 11.36 22.14 9.58
N VAL A 419 10.99 22.54 8.37
CA VAL A 419 9.63 22.42 7.81
C VAL A 419 9.72 21.78 6.44
N VAL A 420 8.91 20.75 6.19
CA VAL A 420 8.84 20.08 4.88
C VAL A 420 7.52 20.41 4.21
N LEU A 421 7.60 20.78 2.93
CA LEU A 421 6.42 21.13 2.12
C LEU A 421 6.41 20.36 0.81
N PRO A 422 5.21 20.02 0.29
CA PRO A 422 5.08 19.46 -1.04
C PRO A 422 5.37 20.53 -2.10
N VAL A 423 6.02 20.11 -3.17
CA VAL A 423 6.19 20.90 -4.40
C VAL A 423 5.23 20.34 -5.43
N GLU A 424 4.27 21.16 -5.82
CA GLU A 424 3.26 20.75 -6.79
C GLU A 424 3.62 21.17 -8.21
N LYS A 425 3.32 20.31 -9.18
CA LYS A 425 3.33 20.59 -10.61
C LYS A 425 2.04 20.11 -11.23
N LEU A 426 1.40 20.95 -12.01
CA LEU A 426 0.13 20.62 -12.68
C LEU A 426 -0.95 20.07 -11.71
N GLY A 427 -1.02 20.62 -10.49
CA GLY A 427 -1.98 20.20 -9.48
C GLY A 427 -1.70 18.86 -8.80
N LYS A 428 -0.48 18.33 -8.93
CA LYS A 428 -0.03 17.10 -8.26
C LYS A 428 1.26 17.34 -7.50
N VAL A 429 1.44 16.64 -6.39
CA VAL A 429 2.71 16.63 -5.67
C VAL A 429 3.75 15.91 -6.51
N ASP A 430 4.79 16.67 -6.95
CA ASP A 430 5.90 16.19 -7.77
C ASP A 430 7.10 15.79 -6.91
N SER A 431 7.35 16.55 -5.87
CA SER A 431 8.52 16.37 -5.01
C SER A 431 8.33 17.06 -3.66
N LEU A 432 9.36 17.01 -2.82
CA LEU A 432 9.40 17.60 -1.50
C LEU A 432 10.49 18.66 -1.41
N ALA A 433 10.22 19.72 -0.67
CA ALA A 433 11.20 20.74 -0.29
C ALA A 433 11.30 20.83 1.23
N ALA A 434 12.51 20.81 1.77
CA ALA A 434 12.80 21.06 3.16
C ALA A 434 13.30 22.51 3.34
N PHE A 435 12.67 23.26 4.21
CA PHE A 435 13.16 24.53 4.75
C PHE A 435 13.87 24.24 6.06
N VAL A 436 15.08 24.77 6.22
CA VAL A 436 15.97 24.39 7.31
C VAL A 436 16.60 25.61 7.93
N VAL A 437 16.56 25.68 9.26
CA VAL A 437 17.36 26.58 10.08
C VAL A 437 18.49 25.76 10.70
N LEU A 438 19.75 26.15 10.47
CA LEU A 438 20.91 25.44 11.03
C LEU A 438 21.16 25.85 12.48
N ALA A 439 21.65 24.91 13.29
CA ALA A 439 21.99 25.15 14.71
C ALA A 439 23.27 25.93 14.93
N GLY A 440 24.03 26.23 13.87
CA GLY A 440 25.28 26.95 13.91
C GLY A 440 25.66 27.55 12.57
N GLU A 441 26.90 28.01 12.43
CA GLU A 441 27.39 28.56 11.16
C GLU A 441 27.33 27.53 10.02
N LYS A 442 26.84 27.94 8.87
CA LYS A 442 26.74 27.10 7.68
C LYS A 442 28.15 26.76 7.16
N GLN A 443 28.52 25.50 7.25
CA GLN A 443 29.82 25.01 6.77
C GLN A 443 29.69 24.53 5.31
N GLY A 444 30.11 25.36 4.39
CA GLY A 444 30.11 25.10 2.95
C GLY A 444 28.93 25.76 2.20
N SER A 445 28.82 25.47 0.92
CA SER A 445 27.74 25.94 0.06
C SER A 445 26.42 25.24 0.39
N ASP A 446 25.30 25.83 -0.03
CA ASP A 446 23.96 25.22 0.11
C ASP A 446 23.90 23.81 -0.50
N PHE A 447 24.58 23.62 -1.62
CA PHE A 447 24.66 22.32 -2.30
C PHE A 447 25.37 21.26 -1.43
N GLU A 448 26.51 21.60 -0.83
CA GLU A 448 27.28 20.68 0.02
C GLU A 448 26.53 20.33 1.30
N VAL A 449 25.88 21.32 1.93
CA VAL A 449 25.07 21.09 3.13
C VAL A 449 23.85 20.21 2.78
N ALA A 450 23.14 20.52 1.70
CA ALA A 450 22.01 19.71 1.25
C ALA A 450 22.43 18.26 0.91
N ALA A 451 23.59 18.05 0.29
CA ALA A 451 24.11 16.72 -0.01
C ALA A 451 24.40 15.91 1.26
N ARG A 452 25.03 16.54 2.28
CA ARG A 452 25.25 15.89 3.59
C ARG A 452 23.95 15.54 4.28
N LEU A 453 22.97 16.44 4.30
CA LEU A 453 21.66 16.19 4.91
C LEU A 453 20.90 15.05 4.20
N LYS A 454 20.93 15.01 2.86
CA LYS A 454 20.36 13.90 2.08
C LYS A 454 20.97 12.56 2.44
N THR A 455 22.30 12.49 2.54
CA THR A 455 23.01 11.27 2.92
C THR A 455 22.58 10.79 4.32
N ARG A 456 22.56 11.69 5.30
CA ARG A 456 22.17 11.36 6.68
C ARG A 456 20.68 10.98 6.81
N LEU A 457 19.80 11.65 6.05
CA LEU A 457 18.39 11.27 5.99
C LEU A 457 18.21 9.89 5.34
N GLY A 458 19.02 9.54 4.33
CA GLY A 458 18.99 8.24 3.67
C GLY A 458 19.34 7.05 4.58
N GLU A 459 19.99 7.28 5.71
CA GLU A 459 20.21 6.26 6.75
C GLU A 459 18.95 5.96 7.57
N ARG A 460 17.94 6.85 7.55
CA ARG A 460 16.75 6.84 8.42
C ARG A 460 15.44 6.72 7.64
N LEU A 461 15.38 7.32 6.46
CA LEU A 461 14.18 7.45 5.64
C LEU A 461 14.38 6.78 4.28
N PRO A 462 13.34 6.12 3.74
CA PRO A 462 13.36 5.63 2.38
C PRO A 462 13.60 6.76 1.37
N ALA A 463 14.18 6.44 0.22
CA ALA A 463 14.59 7.42 -0.79
C ALA A 463 13.44 8.33 -1.27
N TYR A 464 12.21 7.81 -1.36
CA TYR A 464 11.04 8.58 -1.77
C TYR A 464 10.60 9.65 -0.74
N MET A 465 11.06 9.56 0.52
CA MET A 465 10.80 10.55 1.57
C MET A 465 11.90 11.63 1.65
N ILE A 466 12.99 11.52 0.90
CA ILE A 466 14.08 12.48 0.97
C ILE A 466 13.77 13.72 0.12
N PRO A 467 13.74 14.95 0.71
CA PRO A 467 13.45 16.17 -0.02
C PRO A 467 14.42 16.39 -1.20
N ARG A 468 13.87 16.74 -2.37
CA ARG A 468 14.69 17.08 -3.54
C ARG A 468 15.38 18.43 -3.39
N LYS A 469 14.68 19.43 -2.80
CA LYS A 469 15.13 20.79 -2.60
C LYS A 469 15.36 21.07 -1.11
N PHE A 470 16.45 21.74 -0.77
CA PHE A 470 16.70 22.30 0.56
C PHE A 470 16.83 23.81 0.43
N VAL A 471 16.14 24.53 1.31
CA VAL A 471 16.16 25.99 1.41
C VAL A 471 16.62 26.35 2.81
N PHE A 472 17.76 27.01 2.92
CA PHE A 472 18.36 27.40 4.20
C PHE A 472 17.93 28.83 4.55
N LEU A 473 17.41 29.01 5.76
CA LEU A 473 16.93 30.30 6.27
C LEU A 473 17.61 30.58 7.62
N GLU A 474 17.76 31.87 7.96
CA GLU A 474 18.20 32.29 9.28
C GLU A 474 17.12 32.06 10.35
N ALA A 475 15.85 32.28 9.98
CA ALA A 475 14.68 32.03 10.80
C ALA A 475 13.46 31.81 9.92
N PHE A 476 12.46 31.08 10.42
CA PHE A 476 11.19 30.93 9.71
C PHE A 476 10.30 32.16 9.87
N PRO A 477 9.53 32.51 8.81
CA PRO A 477 8.37 33.38 8.98
C PRO A 477 7.39 32.72 9.95
N MET A 478 6.89 33.49 10.91
CA MET A 478 6.03 32.97 11.98
C MET A 478 4.59 33.49 11.83
N THR A 479 3.64 32.62 12.11
CA THR A 479 2.23 33.04 12.28
C THR A 479 2.07 33.83 13.60
N PRO A 480 0.96 34.60 13.77
CA PRO A 480 0.68 35.30 15.03
C PRO A 480 0.66 34.38 16.26
N ASN A 481 0.42 33.08 16.07
CA ASN A 481 0.38 32.09 17.15
C ASN A 481 1.75 31.42 17.40
N GLY A 482 2.86 31.95 16.86
CA GLY A 482 4.19 31.45 17.09
C GLY A 482 4.53 30.12 16.41
N LYS A 483 3.82 29.76 15.32
CA LYS A 483 4.13 28.59 14.48
C LYS A 483 4.75 29.03 13.16
N ALA A 484 5.59 28.20 12.56
CA ALA A 484 6.12 28.46 11.22
C ALA A 484 5.00 28.66 10.20
N ASP A 485 5.06 29.77 9.46
CA ASP A 485 4.07 30.11 8.43
C ASP A 485 4.34 29.33 7.15
N ARG A 486 3.70 28.17 7.03
CA ARG A 486 3.84 27.27 5.86
C ARG A 486 3.40 27.94 4.54
N ARG A 487 2.45 28.90 4.59
CA ARG A 487 2.02 29.63 3.39
C ARG A 487 3.11 30.59 2.90
N ALA A 488 3.71 31.33 3.84
CA ALA A 488 4.85 32.20 3.52
C ALA A 488 6.05 31.39 3.01
N LEU A 489 6.33 30.22 3.59
CA LEU A 489 7.39 29.32 3.12
C LEU A 489 7.07 28.77 1.72
N THR A 490 5.82 28.39 1.43
CA THR A 490 5.41 27.94 0.09
C THR A 490 5.69 29.01 -0.97
N ALA A 491 5.46 30.28 -0.67
CA ALA A 491 5.76 31.38 -1.59
C ALA A 491 7.25 31.50 -1.97
N LEU A 492 8.16 30.97 -1.17
CA LEU A 492 9.61 30.92 -1.46
C LEU A 492 10.01 29.77 -2.42
N LEU A 493 9.09 28.90 -2.78
CA LEU A 493 9.38 27.82 -3.72
C LEU A 493 9.34 28.28 -5.18
N GLY A 494 8.75 29.45 -5.45
CA GLY A 494 8.72 30.11 -6.75
C GLY A 494 7.42 29.87 -7.46
#